data_45b2a420131b709cec195d8c1c4cff90
#
_entry.id   45b2a420131b709cec195d8c1c4cff90
#
_cell.length_a   1.000
_cell.length_b   1.000
_cell.length_c   1.000
_cell.angle_alpha   90.00
_cell.angle_beta   90.00
_cell.angle_gamma   90.00
#
_symmetry.space_group_name_H-M   'P 1'
#
loop_
_entity.id
_entity.type
_entity.pdbx_description
1 polymer ?
#
loop_
_entity_poly.entity_id
_entity_poly.type
_entity_poly.pdbx_seq_one_letter_code
_entity_poly.pdbx_strand_id
1 'polypeptide(L)'
;ARERYYQSVFAYEETVLEALGDVEKSLLDIATYRSQAENYARLLRANIEIATMTNSLYRNGMSAYLDVIDAERNMYQSQMEYVNLVAQQYINYVNLFKALGGGW
;
A
#
# COMPACT_ATOMS: atom_id res chain seq x y z
N ALA A 1 13.72 -36.25 -31.56
CA ALA A 1 14.20 -34.85 -31.62
C ALA A 1 13.07 -33.83 -31.77
N ARG A 2 12.04 -34.15 -32.57
CA ARG A 2 10.88 -33.27 -32.78
C ARG A 2 10.07 -33.11 -31.49
N GLU A 3 9.86 -34.16 -30.72
CA GLU A 3 9.11 -34.15 -29.48
C GLU A 3 9.79 -33.26 -28.42
N ARG A 4 11.11 -33.34 -28.32
CA ARG A 4 11.88 -32.51 -27.38
C ARG A 4 11.80 -31.06 -27.72
N TYR A 5 11.77 -30.70 -29.02
CA TYR A 5 11.62 -29.35 -29.48
C TYR A 5 10.27 -28.79 -29.04
N TYR A 6 9.19 -29.49 -29.26
CA TYR A 6 7.85 -29.06 -28.87
C TYR A 6 7.72 -28.92 -27.35
N GLN A 7 8.31 -29.85 -26.57
CA GLN A 7 8.30 -29.75 -25.11
C GLN A 7 9.04 -28.50 -24.64
N SER A 8 10.16 -28.15 -25.24
CA SER A 8 10.91 -26.95 -24.92
C SER A 8 10.13 -25.68 -25.23
N VAL A 9 9.43 -25.66 -26.34
CA VAL A 9 8.58 -24.52 -26.75
C VAL A 9 7.42 -24.34 -25.77
N PHE A 10 6.74 -25.43 -25.40
CA PHE A 10 5.63 -25.36 -24.44
C PHE A 10 6.11 -24.92 -23.07
N ALA A 11 7.24 -25.41 -22.59
CA ALA A 11 7.80 -24.98 -21.30
C ALA A 11 8.17 -23.50 -21.33
N TYR A 12 8.70 -23.00 -22.43
CA TYR A 12 9.03 -21.59 -22.59
C TYR A 12 7.77 -20.73 -22.57
N GLU A 13 6.74 -21.12 -23.31
CA GLU A 13 5.46 -20.39 -23.35
C GLU A 13 4.83 -20.34 -21.95
N GLU A 14 4.84 -21.43 -21.21
CA GLU A 14 4.30 -21.50 -19.85
C GLU A 14 5.07 -20.55 -18.92
N THR A 15 6.39 -20.52 -19.00
CA THR A 15 7.23 -19.62 -18.21
C THR A 15 6.94 -18.15 -18.53
N VAL A 16 6.77 -17.82 -19.81
CA VAL A 16 6.43 -16.45 -20.23
C VAL A 16 5.05 -16.05 -19.71
N LEU A 17 4.07 -16.94 -19.77
CA LEU A 17 2.72 -16.67 -19.25
C LEU A 17 2.74 -16.46 -17.73
N GLU A 18 3.51 -17.24 -17.00
CA GLU A 18 3.67 -17.05 -15.56
C GLU A 18 4.31 -15.69 -15.23
N ALA A 19 5.34 -15.31 -15.96
CA ALA A 19 6.02 -14.04 -15.78
C ALA A 19 5.08 -12.86 -16.08
N LEU A 20 4.27 -12.95 -17.13
CA LEU A 20 3.28 -11.93 -17.46
C LEU A 20 2.19 -11.85 -16.39
N GLY A 21 1.74 -12.99 -15.86
CA GLY A 21 0.78 -13.03 -14.77
C GLY A 21 1.31 -12.37 -13.50
N ASP A 22 2.57 -12.60 -13.17
CA ASP A 22 3.22 -11.97 -12.03
C ASP A 22 3.34 -10.45 -12.20
N VAL A 23 3.65 -9.98 -13.41
CA VAL A 23 3.71 -8.55 -13.72
C VAL A 23 2.32 -7.91 -13.58
N GLU A 24 1.30 -8.54 -14.14
CA GLU A 24 -0.08 -8.03 -14.04
C GLU A 24 -0.55 -7.95 -12.59
N LYS A 25 -0.27 -8.99 -11.80
CA LYS A 25 -0.61 -9.02 -10.37
C LYS A 25 0.10 -7.91 -9.63
N SER A 26 1.40 -7.72 -9.87
CA SER A 26 2.19 -6.68 -9.21
C SER A 26 1.67 -5.29 -9.54
N LEU A 27 1.31 -5.04 -10.81
CA LEU A 27 0.74 -3.76 -11.23
C LEU A 27 -0.61 -3.50 -10.57
N LEU A 28 -1.46 -4.53 -10.48
CA LEU A 28 -2.75 -4.41 -9.82
C LEU A 28 -2.60 -4.14 -8.33
N ASP A 29 -1.68 -4.84 -7.66
CA ASP A 29 -1.41 -4.64 -6.24
C ASP A 29 -0.88 -3.23 -5.98
N ILE A 30 0.02 -2.72 -6.82
CA ILE A 30 0.53 -1.35 -6.71
C ILE A 30 -0.62 -0.34 -6.82
N ALA A 31 -1.49 -0.51 -7.81
CA ALA A 31 -2.63 0.39 -8.02
C ALA A 31 -3.59 0.36 -6.82
N THR A 32 -3.85 -0.83 -6.27
CA THR A 32 -4.73 -1.02 -5.12
C THR A 32 -4.17 -0.35 -3.89
N TYR A 33 -2.91 -0.61 -3.54
CA TYR A 33 -2.27 -0.02 -2.36
C TYR A 33 -2.09 1.49 -2.51
N ARG A 34 -1.81 1.96 -3.72
CA ARG A 34 -1.72 3.39 -4.00
C ARG A 34 -3.06 4.09 -3.72
N SER A 35 -4.16 3.51 -4.19
CA SER A 35 -5.50 4.03 -3.95
C SER A 35 -5.83 4.05 -2.46
N GLN A 36 -5.52 2.97 -1.74
CA GLN A 36 -5.72 2.89 -0.30
C GLN A 36 -4.86 3.91 0.44
N ALA A 37 -3.60 4.09 0.04
CA ALA A 37 -2.70 5.06 0.64
C ALA A 37 -3.23 6.50 0.45
N GLU A 38 -3.77 6.82 -0.72
CA GLU A 38 -4.38 8.12 -0.95
C GLU A 38 -5.59 8.35 -0.05
N ASN A 39 -6.42 7.34 0.15
CA ASN A 39 -7.58 7.41 1.04
C ASN A 39 -7.14 7.60 2.49
N TYR A 40 -6.13 6.87 2.95
CA TYR A 40 -5.62 7.03 4.31
C TYR A 40 -4.87 8.34 4.51
N ALA A 41 -4.23 8.87 3.47
CA ALA A 41 -3.62 10.21 3.53
C ALA A 41 -4.68 11.28 3.80
N ARG A 42 -5.84 11.17 3.16
CA ARG A 42 -6.96 12.09 3.41
C ARG A 42 -7.54 11.90 4.81
N LEU A 43 -7.70 10.66 5.24
CA LEU A 43 -8.18 10.36 6.59
C LEU A 43 -7.20 10.89 7.64
N LEU A 44 -5.90 10.71 7.43
CA LEU A 44 -4.88 11.22 8.33
C LEU A 44 -4.94 12.74 8.44
N ARG A 45 -5.08 13.45 7.32
CA ARG A 45 -5.22 14.91 7.33
C ARG A 45 -6.45 15.36 8.11
N ALA A 46 -7.60 14.68 7.89
CA ALA A 46 -8.82 14.97 8.63
C ALA A 46 -8.63 14.71 10.13
N ASN A 47 -7.97 13.64 10.51
CA ASN A 47 -7.71 13.33 11.92
C ASN A 47 -6.73 14.30 12.56
N ILE A 48 -5.75 14.81 11.81
CA ILE A 48 -4.84 15.85 12.28
C ILE A 48 -5.63 17.13 12.57
N GLU A 49 -6.53 17.51 11.68
CA GLU A 49 -7.38 18.69 11.89
C GLU A 49 -8.29 18.52 13.11
N ILE A 50 -8.89 17.34 13.27
CA ILE A 50 -9.73 17.03 14.42
C ILE A 50 -8.91 17.10 15.72
N ALA A 51 -7.72 16.52 15.73
CA ALA A 51 -6.85 16.54 16.91
C ALA A 51 -6.42 17.98 17.27
N THR A 52 -6.09 18.79 16.28
CA THR A 52 -5.72 20.19 16.47
C THR A 52 -6.89 21.00 17.02
N MET A 53 -8.08 20.81 16.45
CA MET A 53 -9.30 21.49 16.89
C MET A 53 -9.67 21.07 18.31
N THR A 54 -9.64 19.77 18.60
CA THR A 54 -10.00 19.23 19.92
C THR A 54 -9.03 19.74 20.98
N ASN A 55 -7.74 19.79 20.68
CA ASN A 55 -6.74 20.35 21.58
C ASN A 55 -7.00 21.85 21.86
N SER A 56 -7.37 22.60 20.83
CA SER A 56 -7.72 24.01 20.98
C SER A 56 -8.97 24.18 21.86
N LEU A 57 -9.99 23.36 21.67
CA LEU A 57 -11.19 23.36 22.50
C LEU A 57 -10.86 23.02 23.96
N TYR A 58 -9.99 22.05 24.16
CA TYR A 58 -9.54 21.68 25.52
C TYR A 58 -8.85 22.85 26.23
N ARG A 59 -7.94 23.53 25.51
CA ARG A 59 -7.22 24.71 26.06
C ARG A 59 -8.17 25.83 26.44
N ASN A 60 -9.28 25.94 25.76
CA ASN A 60 -10.31 26.96 26.03
C ASN A 60 -11.37 26.47 27.01
N GLY A 61 -11.20 25.29 27.61
CA GLY A 61 -12.12 24.74 28.59
C GLY A 61 -13.43 24.22 28.03
N MET A 62 -13.51 24.04 26.69
CA MET A 62 -14.74 23.62 26.01
C MET A 62 -14.81 22.13 25.73
N SER A 63 -13.73 21.40 25.99
CA SER A 63 -13.64 19.97 25.72
C SER A 63 -12.89 19.27 26.85
N ALA A 64 -13.19 18.00 27.07
CA ALA A 64 -12.51 17.17 28.05
C ALA A 64 -11.17 16.69 27.50
N TYR A 65 -10.22 16.44 28.42
CA TYR A 65 -8.90 15.90 28.04
C TYR A 65 -9.01 14.54 27.37
N LEU A 66 -10.02 13.74 27.75
CA LEU A 66 -10.28 12.44 27.12
C LEU A 66 -10.55 12.58 25.62
N ASP A 67 -11.23 13.64 25.22
CA ASP A 67 -11.50 13.91 23.80
C ASP A 67 -10.20 14.15 23.02
N VAL A 68 -9.23 14.83 23.64
CA VAL A 68 -7.90 15.05 23.04
C VAL A 68 -7.17 13.71 22.86
N ILE A 69 -7.22 12.86 23.89
CA ILE A 69 -6.58 11.53 23.82
C ILE A 69 -7.19 10.70 22.71
N ASP A 70 -8.51 10.67 22.60
CA ASP A 70 -9.20 9.91 21.56
C ASP A 70 -8.87 10.42 20.16
N ALA A 71 -8.85 11.73 19.99
CA ALA A 71 -8.51 12.36 18.70
C ALA A 71 -7.07 12.06 18.30
N GLU A 72 -6.13 12.14 19.25
CA GLU A 72 -4.73 11.82 18.99
C GLU A 72 -4.54 10.34 18.67
N ARG A 73 -5.26 9.46 19.38
CA ARG A 73 -5.20 8.01 19.10
C ARG A 73 -5.65 7.72 17.67
N ASN A 74 -6.76 8.31 17.23
CA ASN A 74 -7.26 8.14 15.87
C ASN A 74 -6.26 8.67 14.83
N MET A 75 -5.63 9.80 15.13
CA MET A 75 -4.59 10.36 14.27
C MET A 75 -3.40 9.42 14.12
N TYR A 76 -2.90 8.88 15.23
CA TYR A 76 -1.76 7.97 15.22
C TYR A 76 -2.08 6.65 14.51
N GLN A 77 -3.29 6.11 14.70
CA GLN A 77 -3.72 4.91 13.98
C GLN A 77 -3.75 5.13 12.47
N SER A 78 -4.28 6.26 12.02
CA SER A 78 -4.31 6.64 10.61
C SER A 78 -2.90 6.80 10.05
N GLN A 79 -2.01 7.39 10.85
CA GLN A 79 -0.61 7.57 10.46
C GLN A 79 0.10 6.24 10.29
N MET A 80 -0.11 5.30 11.21
CA MET A 80 0.49 3.96 11.14
C MET A 80 -0.01 3.19 9.92
N GLU A 81 -1.32 3.25 9.65
CA GLU A 81 -1.90 2.60 8.47
C GLU A 81 -1.37 3.21 7.18
N TYR A 82 -1.28 4.54 7.12
CA TYR A 82 -0.72 5.22 5.95
C TYR A 82 0.72 4.79 5.68
N VAL A 83 1.56 4.79 6.71
CA VAL A 83 2.96 4.36 6.59
C VAL A 83 3.05 2.91 6.15
N ASN A 84 2.20 2.05 6.70
CA ASN A 84 2.16 0.63 6.34
C ASN A 84 1.78 0.44 4.87
N LEU A 85 0.79 1.17 4.38
CA LEU A 85 0.37 1.10 2.97
C LEU A 85 1.44 1.63 2.02
N VAL A 86 2.15 2.69 2.40
CA VAL A 86 3.28 3.19 1.63
C VAL A 86 4.39 2.15 1.57
N ALA A 87 4.68 1.48 2.69
CA ALA A 87 5.67 0.40 2.74
C ALA A 87 5.26 -0.76 1.83
N GLN A 88 3.98 -1.12 1.80
CA GLN A 88 3.47 -2.16 0.90
C GLN A 88 3.60 -1.77 -0.57
N GLN A 89 3.42 -0.50 -0.90
CA GLN A 89 3.69 -0.03 -2.26
C GLN A 89 5.14 -0.28 -2.68
N TYR A 90 6.09 0.06 -1.81
CA TYR A 90 7.51 -0.17 -2.10
C TYR A 90 7.83 -1.66 -2.25
N ILE A 91 7.24 -2.51 -1.39
CA ILE A 91 7.41 -3.97 -1.50
C ILE A 91 6.87 -4.44 -2.86
N ASN A 92 5.73 -3.93 -3.29
CA ASN A 92 5.14 -4.31 -4.57
C ASN A 92 5.97 -3.80 -5.75
N TYR A 93 6.62 -2.63 -5.65
CA TYR A 93 7.57 -2.16 -6.66
C TYR A 93 8.77 -3.11 -6.77
N VAL A 94 9.30 -3.58 -5.64
CA VAL A 94 10.39 -4.54 -5.63
C VAL A 94 9.94 -5.86 -6.27
N ASN A 95 8.75 -6.33 -5.96
CA ASN A 95 8.20 -7.56 -6.56
C ASN A 95 7.99 -7.40 -8.06
N LEU A 96 7.50 -6.25 -8.50
CA LEU A 96 7.36 -5.94 -9.92
C LEU A 96 8.72 -5.98 -10.62
N PHE A 97 9.74 -5.38 -10.01
CA PHE A 97 11.09 -5.35 -10.53
C PHE A 97 11.65 -6.76 -10.70
N LYS A 98 11.41 -7.64 -9.72
CA LYS A 98 11.79 -9.05 -9.79
C LYS A 98 11.04 -9.78 -10.90
N ALA A 99 9.74 -9.53 -11.04
CA ALA A 99 8.91 -10.16 -12.07
C ALA A 99 9.32 -9.73 -13.48
N LEU A 100 9.84 -8.52 -13.63
CA LEU A 100 10.38 -8.03 -14.91
C LEU A 100 11.77 -8.58 -15.21
N GLY A 101 12.30 -9.46 -14.35
CA GLY A 101 13.58 -10.09 -14.57
C GLY A 101 14.72 -9.36 -13.87
N GLY A 102 14.46 -8.78 -12.69
CA GLY A 102 15.45 -8.05 -11.92
C GLY A 102 16.67 -8.85 -11.48
N GLY A 103 16.75 -10.12 -11.84
CA GLY A 103 17.93 -10.96 -11.66
C GLY A 103 18.89 -10.93 -12.82
N TRP A 104 18.63 -10.12 -13.84
CA TRP A 104 19.49 -9.99 -15.01
C TRP A 104 20.49 -8.86 -14.93
#